data_e811f6b341fdfdd9146251bb64b4cc79
#
_entry.id   e811f6b341fdfdd9146251bb64b4cc79
#
_cell.length_a   1.000
_cell.length_b   1.000
_cell.length_c   1.000
_cell.angle_alpha   90.00
_cell.angle_beta   90.00
_cell.angle_gamma   90.00
#
_symmetry.space_group_name_H-M   'P 1'
#
loop_
_entity.id
_entity.type
_entity.pdbx_description
1 polymer ?
#
loop_
_entity_poly.entity_id
_entity_poly.type
_entity_poly.pdbx_seq_one_letter_code
_entity_poly.pdbx_strand_id
1 'polypeptide(L)'
;LIELKSELLVIFVAIGLFSQALIINPVQSFTQSQNASEIVSTKNSEGFTLPYSASNTDRKNPVVFSFAKPIPTNWQLLIQNNLTYSNYNNAKTIIKIQEPYPSEKFIELGMFGGDSARFWAAVNTKDSGYIRIYERDSNGWSRDQPIFVAHANNQGLTITNGKRIIIDRLSINDFVVGSISVYGKDRPEDPSNAIGGKISFSIIFGDPANSPLYYLPLAVSIIMGGIVVTLLVKKKRDA
;
A
#
# COMPACT_ATOMS: atom_id res chain seq x y z
N LEU A 1 -28.27 -37.52 13.63
CA LEU A 1 -27.24 -37.28 12.57
C LEU A 1 -27.56 -36.06 11.71
N ILE A 2 -28.86 -35.74 11.52
CA ILE A 2 -29.31 -34.57 10.73
C ILE A 2 -29.16 -33.27 11.53
N GLU A 3 -29.47 -33.28 12.85
CA GLU A 3 -29.32 -32.10 13.71
C GLU A 3 -27.85 -31.66 13.83
N LEU A 4 -26.91 -32.59 13.92
CA LEU A 4 -25.46 -32.26 14.01
C LEU A 4 -24.93 -31.59 12.72
N LYS A 5 -25.52 -31.88 11.55
CA LYS A 5 -25.18 -31.25 10.28
C LYS A 5 -25.67 -29.82 10.18
N SER A 6 -26.85 -29.50 10.76
CA SER A 6 -27.41 -28.16 10.74
C SER A 6 -26.61 -27.20 11.65
N GLU A 7 -26.22 -27.63 12.84
CA GLU A 7 -25.41 -26.83 13.75
C GLU A 7 -24.00 -26.55 13.19
N LEU A 8 -23.38 -27.55 12.54
CA LEU A 8 -22.07 -27.35 11.88
C LEU A 8 -22.17 -26.36 10.72
N LEU A 9 -23.26 -26.40 9.94
CA LEU A 9 -23.47 -25.46 8.83
C LEU A 9 -23.67 -24.03 9.33
N VAL A 10 -24.38 -23.82 10.43
CA VAL A 10 -24.59 -22.48 11.04
C VAL A 10 -23.25 -21.91 11.52
N ILE A 11 -22.38 -22.72 12.12
CA ILE A 11 -21.05 -22.29 12.56
C ILE A 11 -20.16 -21.90 11.36
N PHE A 12 -20.17 -22.65 10.26
CA PHE A 12 -19.42 -22.31 9.06
C PHE A 12 -19.92 -21.03 8.39
N VAL A 13 -21.23 -20.82 8.34
CA VAL A 13 -21.83 -19.58 7.79
C VAL A 13 -21.51 -18.38 8.68
N ALA A 14 -21.54 -18.52 10.00
CA ALA A 14 -21.17 -17.46 10.93
C ALA A 14 -19.70 -17.05 10.79
N ILE A 15 -18.77 -18.02 10.66
CA ILE A 15 -17.33 -17.77 10.47
C ILE A 15 -17.09 -17.13 9.09
N GLY A 16 -17.78 -17.55 8.04
CA GLY A 16 -17.68 -16.96 6.70
C GLY A 16 -18.16 -15.51 6.65
N LEU A 17 -19.22 -15.16 7.38
CA LEU A 17 -19.74 -13.79 7.46
C LEU A 17 -18.84 -12.87 8.31
N PHE A 18 -18.23 -13.38 9.37
CA PHE A 18 -17.28 -12.61 10.19
C PHE A 18 -15.98 -12.29 9.44
N SER A 19 -15.50 -13.16 8.57
CA SER A 19 -14.29 -12.93 7.79
C SER A 19 -14.48 -11.85 6.71
N GLN A 20 -15.71 -11.64 6.22
CA GLN A 20 -16.00 -10.58 5.24
C GLN A 20 -16.22 -9.20 5.89
N ALA A 21 -16.68 -9.15 7.13
CA ALA A 21 -16.87 -7.88 7.84
C ALA A 21 -15.56 -7.18 8.26
N LEU A 22 -14.44 -7.87 8.25
CA LEU A 22 -13.12 -7.32 8.63
C LEU A 22 -12.37 -6.65 7.47
N ILE A 23 -12.89 -6.68 6.24
CA ILE A 23 -12.19 -6.17 5.03
C ILE A 23 -12.65 -4.76 4.63
N ILE A 24 -13.71 -4.23 5.23
CA ILE A 24 -14.22 -2.90 4.86
C ILE A 24 -13.86 -1.88 5.94
N ASN A 25 -12.65 -1.31 5.85
CA ASN A 25 -12.38 -0.04 6.49
C ASN A 25 -12.63 1.09 5.48
N PRO A 26 -13.56 2.02 5.74
CA PRO A 26 -13.77 3.16 4.86
C PRO A 26 -12.53 4.07 4.91
N VAL A 27 -11.99 4.36 3.75
CA VAL A 27 -10.99 5.41 3.55
C VAL A 27 -11.63 6.74 3.95
N GLN A 28 -11.26 7.27 5.12
CA GLN A 28 -11.64 8.62 5.50
C GLN A 28 -10.80 9.62 4.70
N SER A 29 -11.46 10.41 3.87
CA SER A 29 -10.88 11.56 3.21
C SER A 29 -10.61 12.65 4.25
N PHE A 30 -9.35 12.98 4.45
CA PHE A 30 -8.96 14.12 5.28
C PHE A 30 -8.73 15.35 4.41
N THR A 31 -9.56 16.37 4.63
CA THR A 31 -9.33 17.73 4.16
C THR A 31 -8.28 18.37 5.07
N GLN A 32 -7.26 18.96 4.49
CA GLN A 32 -6.17 19.61 5.19
C GLN A 32 -6.72 20.81 5.97
N SER A 33 -6.84 20.68 7.29
CA SER A 33 -7.02 21.77 8.24
C SER A 33 -5.75 21.89 9.08
N GLN A 34 -5.08 23.01 8.92
CA GLN A 34 -3.99 23.41 9.84
C GLN A 34 -4.58 23.63 11.23
N ASN A 35 -4.43 22.68 12.12
CA ASN A 35 -4.30 22.89 13.56
C ASN A 35 -3.82 21.60 14.20
N ALA A 36 -2.58 21.64 14.71
CA ALA A 36 -1.98 20.56 15.44
C ALA A 36 -2.70 20.38 16.78
N SER A 37 -3.44 19.28 16.90
CA SER A 37 -3.75 18.68 18.18
C SER A 37 -3.23 17.25 18.16
N GLU A 38 -2.36 16.96 19.09
CA GLU A 38 -1.69 15.69 19.34
C GLU A 38 -2.75 14.59 19.60
N ILE A 39 -3.13 13.88 18.56
CA ILE A 39 -3.89 12.63 18.70
C ILE A 39 -2.87 11.52 18.71
N VAL A 40 -2.64 10.93 19.87
CA VAL A 40 -1.90 9.68 20.04
C VAL A 40 -2.67 8.60 19.26
N SER A 41 -2.32 8.43 17.99
CA SER A 41 -2.88 7.39 17.17
C SER A 41 -2.15 6.08 17.47
N THR A 42 -2.86 5.16 18.09
CA THR A 42 -2.46 3.74 18.21
C THR A 42 -2.61 2.97 16.89
N LYS A 43 -2.86 3.65 15.78
CA LYS A 43 -3.01 3.04 14.45
C LYS A 43 -1.66 2.95 13.75
N ASN A 44 -1.23 1.75 13.45
CA ASN A 44 -0.09 1.47 12.57
C ASN A 44 -0.44 1.76 11.09
N SER A 45 -1.19 2.81 10.81
CA SER A 45 -1.59 3.20 9.47
C SER A 45 -1.83 4.69 9.34
N GLU A 46 -1.37 5.28 8.25
CA GLU A 46 -1.63 6.65 7.86
C GLU A 46 -2.13 6.71 6.42
N GLY A 47 -3.00 7.69 6.11
CA GLY A 47 -3.52 7.88 4.75
C GLY A 47 -3.68 9.35 4.41
N PHE A 48 -3.43 9.69 3.14
CA PHE A 48 -3.61 11.03 2.62
C PHE A 48 -3.96 11.01 1.13
N THR A 49 -4.41 12.14 0.62
CA THR A 49 -4.81 12.27 -0.79
C THR A 49 -4.23 13.57 -1.35
N LEU A 50 -3.68 13.50 -2.55
CA LEU A 50 -3.19 14.65 -3.30
C LEU A 50 -4.09 14.90 -4.52
N PRO A 51 -4.40 16.18 -4.83
CA PRO A 51 -5.17 16.55 -6.02
C PRO A 51 -4.35 16.33 -7.29
N TYR A 52 -5.02 16.31 -8.44
CA TYR A 52 -4.39 16.16 -9.75
C TYR A 52 -3.31 17.21 -10.04
N SER A 53 -3.43 18.40 -9.45
CA SER A 53 -2.44 19.47 -9.59
C SER A 53 -1.05 19.09 -9.11
N ALA A 54 -0.93 18.10 -8.22
CA ALA A 54 0.36 17.56 -7.80
C ALA A 54 1.16 16.99 -8.97
N SER A 55 0.50 16.34 -9.95
CA SER A 55 1.14 15.84 -11.17
C SER A 55 1.50 16.93 -12.18
N ASN A 56 1.06 18.16 -11.96
CA ASN A 56 1.35 19.32 -12.81
C ASN A 56 2.52 20.17 -12.28
N THR A 57 3.15 19.73 -11.19
CA THR A 57 4.39 20.33 -10.68
C THR A 57 5.62 19.70 -11.36
N ASP A 58 6.73 20.37 -11.29
CA ASP A 58 8.01 19.90 -11.83
C ASP A 58 8.88 19.23 -10.74
N ARG A 59 9.96 18.57 -11.21
CA ARG A 59 10.89 17.85 -10.33
C ARG A 59 11.58 18.73 -9.28
N LYS A 60 11.75 20.04 -9.55
CA LYS A 60 12.42 20.95 -8.61
C LYS A 60 11.46 21.43 -7.51
N ASN A 61 10.15 21.47 -7.84
CA ASN A 61 9.09 21.95 -6.98
C ASN A 61 7.98 20.89 -6.82
N PRO A 62 8.28 19.68 -6.35
CA PRO A 62 7.28 18.63 -6.18
C PRO A 62 6.32 18.98 -5.05
N VAL A 63 5.12 18.42 -5.08
CA VAL A 63 4.27 18.40 -3.89
C VAL A 63 4.79 17.34 -2.94
N VAL A 64 5.12 17.73 -1.72
CA VAL A 64 5.74 16.85 -0.72
C VAL A 64 4.79 16.66 0.47
N PHE A 65 4.56 15.41 0.84
CA PHE A 65 3.93 15.02 2.09
C PHE A 65 5.01 14.43 3.00
N SER A 66 5.26 15.07 4.14
CA SER A 66 6.24 14.62 5.13
C SER A 66 5.54 14.00 6.32
N PHE A 67 6.00 12.85 6.77
CA PHE A 67 5.50 12.20 7.98
C PHE A 67 6.06 12.91 9.22
N ALA A 68 5.22 13.14 10.22
CA ALA A 68 5.63 13.77 11.49
C ALA A 68 6.70 12.93 12.21
N LYS A 69 6.61 11.61 12.09
CA LYS A 69 7.64 10.67 12.51
C LYS A 69 7.96 9.76 11.33
N PRO A 70 9.25 9.50 11.03
CA PRO A 70 9.61 8.56 9.97
C PRO A 70 8.98 7.19 10.19
N ILE A 71 8.46 6.60 9.13
CA ILE A 71 7.88 5.26 9.14
C ILE A 71 9.01 4.23 9.15
N PRO A 72 9.08 3.35 10.14
CA PRO A 72 10.16 2.37 10.27
C PRO A 72 10.13 1.34 9.15
N THR A 73 11.19 0.53 9.04
CA THR A 73 11.47 -0.35 7.90
C THR A 73 10.38 -1.35 7.59
N ASN A 74 9.55 -1.85 8.32
CA ASN A 74 8.48 -2.78 7.93
C ASN A 74 7.21 -2.01 7.59
N TRP A 75 7.01 -1.71 6.31
CA TRP A 75 5.86 -0.94 5.83
C TRP A 75 5.33 -1.45 4.49
N GLN A 76 4.08 -1.13 4.23
CA GLN A 76 3.38 -1.35 2.96
C GLN A 76 2.62 -0.09 2.58
N LEU A 77 2.93 0.47 1.42
CA LEU A 77 2.27 1.62 0.81
C LEU A 77 1.36 1.16 -0.32
N LEU A 78 0.10 1.55 -0.23
CA LEU A 78 -0.90 1.38 -1.26
C LEU A 78 -1.11 2.71 -1.96
N ILE A 79 -1.01 2.73 -3.29
CA ILE A 79 -1.15 3.91 -4.13
C ILE A 79 -2.31 3.69 -5.09
N GLN A 80 -3.37 4.47 -4.94
CA GLN A 80 -4.51 4.47 -5.86
C GLN A 80 -4.44 5.73 -6.73
N ASN A 81 -4.10 5.54 -8.00
CA ASN A 81 -3.99 6.61 -8.98
C ASN A 81 -5.27 6.73 -9.82
N ASN A 82 -6.14 7.67 -9.44
CA ASN A 82 -7.40 7.97 -10.11
C ASN A 82 -7.32 9.30 -10.90
N LEU A 83 -6.17 9.57 -11.52
CA LEU A 83 -5.99 10.77 -12.33
C LEU A 83 -6.62 10.63 -13.71
N THR A 84 -7.24 11.72 -14.16
CA THR A 84 -7.56 11.93 -15.56
C THR A 84 -6.38 12.65 -16.20
N TYR A 85 -5.61 11.92 -16.98
CA TYR A 85 -4.45 12.47 -17.69
C TYR A 85 -4.89 13.33 -18.87
N SER A 86 -4.08 14.34 -19.21
CA SER A 86 -4.26 15.15 -20.42
C SER A 86 -3.90 14.35 -21.67
N ASN A 87 -4.22 14.90 -22.84
CA ASN A 87 -3.85 14.31 -24.13
C ASN A 87 -2.36 14.49 -24.50
N TYR A 88 -1.56 15.00 -23.57
CA TYR A 88 -0.11 15.13 -23.77
C TYR A 88 0.53 13.74 -23.80
N ASN A 89 1.28 13.42 -24.88
CA ASN A 89 1.84 12.09 -25.10
C ASN A 89 2.78 11.61 -23.97
N ASN A 90 3.42 12.54 -23.29
CA ASN A 90 4.30 12.24 -22.14
C ASN A 90 3.65 12.54 -20.80
N ALA A 91 2.30 12.73 -20.77
CA ALA A 91 1.59 12.96 -19.53
C ALA A 91 1.87 11.81 -18.54
N LYS A 92 2.41 12.17 -17.39
CA LYS A 92 2.87 11.19 -16.37
C LYS A 92 2.71 11.73 -14.98
N THR A 93 2.75 10.82 -14.03
CA THR A 93 2.88 11.11 -12.61
C THR A 93 4.07 10.33 -12.07
N ILE A 94 4.93 11.02 -11.37
CA ILE A 94 6.09 10.44 -10.71
C ILE A 94 5.88 10.54 -9.22
N ILE A 95 6.01 9.41 -8.53
CA ILE A 95 5.90 9.28 -7.08
C ILE A 95 7.27 8.88 -6.56
N LYS A 96 7.80 9.66 -5.63
CA LYS A 96 9.09 9.41 -5.01
C LYS A 96 8.91 9.21 -3.52
N ILE A 97 9.25 8.04 -3.03
CA ILE A 97 9.23 7.64 -1.60
C ILE A 97 10.65 7.83 -1.10
N GLN A 98 10.86 8.67 -0.09
CA GLN A 98 12.19 9.11 0.33
C GLN A 98 12.45 8.81 1.80
N GLU A 99 13.68 8.46 2.10
CA GLU A 99 14.17 8.46 3.48
C GLU A 99 14.29 9.88 4.04
N PRO A 100 14.28 10.05 5.38
CA PRO A 100 14.54 11.35 5.99
C PRO A 100 15.96 11.83 5.70
N TYR A 101 16.12 13.16 5.62
CA TYR A 101 17.44 13.77 5.55
C TYR A 101 18.31 13.32 6.76
N PRO A 102 19.62 13.05 6.61
CA PRO A 102 20.45 13.31 5.42
C PRO A 102 20.54 12.15 4.40
N SER A 103 19.70 11.14 4.48
CA SER A 103 19.73 10.04 3.51
C SER A 103 19.30 10.52 2.11
N GLU A 104 19.99 10.02 1.08
CA GLU A 104 19.65 10.23 -0.32
C GLU A 104 18.91 9.04 -0.93
N LYS A 105 18.58 8.02 -0.11
CA LYS A 105 17.86 6.85 -0.61
C LYS A 105 16.41 7.20 -0.96
N PHE A 106 15.95 6.69 -2.10
CA PHE A 106 14.56 6.79 -2.51
C PHE A 106 14.15 5.67 -3.45
N ILE A 107 12.84 5.44 -3.51
CA ILE A 107 12.16 4.61 -4.49
C ILE A 107 11.34 5.54 -5.36
N GLU A 108 11.39 5.40 -6.67
CA GLU A 108 10.69 6.26 -7.61
C GLU A 108 9.86 5.43 -8.59
N LEU A 109 8.60 5.81 -8.77
CA LEU A 109 7.64 5.15 -9.65
C LEU A 109 7.13 6.17 -10.66
N GLY A 110 7.18 5.83 -11.95
CA GLY A 110 6.60 6.65 -13.01
C GLY A 110 5.43 5.94 -13.69
N MET A 111 4.26 6.59 -13.65
CA MET A 111 3.03 6.13 -14.27
C MET A 111 2.65 7.08 -15.39
N PHE A 112 2.61 6.59 -16.62
CA PHE A 112 2.19 7.38 -17.76
C PHE A 112 0.69 7.24 -17.99
N GLY A 113 0.07 8.36 -18.37
CA GLY A 113 -1.25 8.39 -18.94
C GLY A 113 -1.27 7.77 -20.35
N GLY A 114 -2.31 8.05 -21.11
CA GLY A 114 -2.46 7.52 -22.48
C GLY A 114 -2.79 6.01 -22.49
N ASP A 115 -2.95 5.49 -23.70
CA ASP A 115 -3.39 4.09 -23.92
C ASP A 115 -2.29 3.08 -23.63
N SER A 116 -1.03 3.50 -23.74
CA SER A 116 0.13 2.63 -23.47
C SER A 116 0.23 2.22 -22.00
N ALA A 117 -0.26 3.04 -21.07
CA ALA A 117 -0.10 2.82 -19.63
C ALA A 117 1.32 2.39 -19.27
N ARG A 118 2.32 3.11 -19.79
CA ARG A 118 3.74 2.87 -19.52
C ARG A 118 4.03 3.02 -18.04
N PHE A 119 4.93 2.18 -17.53
CA PHE A 119 5.32 2.18 -16.12
C PHE A 119 6.81 1.91 -15.97
N TRP A 120 7.42 2.57 -15.00
CA TRP A 120 8.78 2.25 -14.57
C TRP A 120 8.93 2.40 -13.05
N ALA A 121 9.90 1.67 -12.51
CA ALA A 121 10.34 1.78 -11.12
C ALA A 121 11.85 1.91 -11.06
N ALA A 122 12.33 2.75 -10.16
CA ALA A 122 13.75 2.98 -9.91
C ALA A 122 14.03 3.06 -8.41
N VAL A 123 15.26 2.78 -8.04
CA VAL A 123 15.78 2.98 -6.69
C VAL A 123 17.05 3.81 -6.75
N ASN A 124 17.28 4.61 -5.73
CA ASN A 124 18.54 5.28 -5.49
C ASN A 124 19.07 4.83 -4.13
N THR A 125 20.26 4.29 -4.12
CA THR A 125 20.96 3.89 -2.89
C THR A 125 22.33 4.51 -2.84
N LYS A 126 22.91 4.60 -1.66
CA LYS A 126 24.26 5.17 -1.48
C LYS A 126 25.32 4.41 -2.30
N ASP A 127 25.18 3.09 -2.36
CA ASP A 127 26.20 2.21 -2.96
C ASP A 127 26.06 2.09 -4.48
N SER A 128 24.83 2.12 -4.99
CA SER A 128 24.52 1.85 -6.40
C SER A 128 24.10 3.08 -7.18
N GLY A 129 23.81 4.21 -6.50
CA GLY A 129 23.23 5.39 -7.12
C GLY A 129 21.83 5.12 -7.67
N TYR A 130 21.43 5.90 -8.68
CA TYR A 130 20.12 5.78 -9.31
C TYR A 130 20.11 4.65 -10.35
N ILE A 131 19.27 3.64 -10.12
CA ILE A 131 19.10 2.49 -11.01
C ILE A 131 17.63 2.31 -11.34
N ARG A 132 17.28 2.26 -12.64
CA ARG A 132 15.95 1.84 -13.09
C ARG A 132 15.89 0.32 -13.04
N ILE A 133 15.09 -0.22 -12.14
CA ILE A 133 14.98 -1.66 -11.85
C ILE A 133 13.86 -2.36 -12.63
N TYR A 134 12.92 -1.58 -13.17
CA TYR A 134 11.83 -2.08 -14.01
C TYR A 134 11.37 -1.00 -14.98
N GLU A 135 11.08 -1.40 -16.23
CA GLU A 135 10.43 -0.53 -17.23
C GLU A 135 9.58 -1.36 -18.17
N ARG A 136 8.42 -0.83 -18.53
CA ARG A 136 7.54 -1.42 -19.53
C ARG A 136 6.79 -0.32 -20.28
N ASP A 137 6.90 -0.32 -21.61
CA ASP A 137 6.37 0.72 -22.47
C ASP A 137 4.87 0.62 -22.76
N SER A 138 4.27 -0.56 -22.55
CA SER A 138 2.83 -0.77 -22.75
C SER A 138 2.25 -1.71 -21.71
N ASN A 139 1.00 -1.44 -21.30
CA ASN A 139 0.32 -2.21 -20.24
C ASN A 139 1.17 -2.37 -18.97
N GLY A 140 1.98 -1.35 -18.66
CA GLY A 140 2.94 -1.37 -17.57
C GLY A 140 2.28 -1.31 -16.19
N TRP A 141 1.09 -0.70 -16.08
CA TRP A 141 0.31 -0.60 -14.84
C TRP A 141 -1.19 -0.67 -15.10
N SER A 142 -1.98 -0.83 -14.03
CA SER A 142 -3.45 -0.81 -14.09
C SER A 142 -3.98 0.44 -13.42
N ARG A 143 -4.97 1.10 -14.04
CA ARG A 143 -5.67 2.23 -13.44
C ARG A 143 -6.71 1.79 -12.41
N ASP A 144 -7.25 0.58 -12.61
CA ASP A 144 -8.36 0.06 -11.80
C ASP A 144 -7.90 -0.65 -10.52
N GLN A 145 -6.60 -0.85 -10.38
CA GLN A 145 -6.02 -1.57 -9.26
C GLN A 145 -4.93 -0.74 -8.59
N PRO A 146 -4.83 -0.78 -7.27
CA PRO A 146 -3.78 -0.07 -6.55
C PRO A 146 -2.41 -0.67 -6.84
N ILE A 147 -1.39 0.18 -6.83
CA ILE A 147 0.01 -0.20 -6.81
C ILE A 147 0.40 -0.42 -5.36
N PHE A 148 1.10 -1.52 -5.08
CA PHE A 148 1.68 -1.79 -3.78
C PHE A 148 3.19 -1.63 -3.85
N VAL A 149 3.73 -0.97 -2.83
CA VAL A 149 5.17 -0.90 -2.56
C VAL A 149 5.36 -1.33 -1.11
N ALA A 150 6.11 -2.38 -0.88
CA ALA A 150 6.34 -2.90 0.45
C ALA A 150 7.83 -3.11 0.70
N HIS A 151 8.27 -2.82 1.90
CA HIS A 151 9.62 -3.12 2.36
C HIS A 151 9.58 -3.82 3.72
N ALA A 152 10.32 -4.90 3.84
CA ALA A 152 10.51 -5.61 5.09
C ALA A 152 11.99 -5.99 5.27
N ASN A 153 12.50 -5.85 6.50
CA ASN A 153 13.93 -6.01 6.82
C ASN A 153 14.58 -7.28 6.25
N ASN A 154 13.91 -8.41 6.34
CA ASN A 154 14.47 -9.69 5.91
C ASN A 154 13.97 -10.14 4.53
N GLN A 155 13.13 -9.33 3.89
CA GLN A 155 12.51 -9.68 2.60
C GLN A 155 12.83 -8.69 1.50
N GLY A 156 13.32 -7.48 1.86
CA GLY A 156 13.64 -6.43 0.90
C GLY A 156 12.40 -5.73 0.32
N LEU A 157 12.57 -5.13 -0.85
CA LEU A 157 11.56 -4.35 -1.55
C LEU A 157 10.72 -5.22 -2.50
N THR A 158 9.41 -5.13 -2.38
CA THR A 158 8.45 -5.74 -3.30
C THR A 158 7.56 -4.67 -3.91
N ILE A 159 7.36 -4.69 -5.23
CA ILE A 159 6.51 -3.74 -5.95
C ILE A 159 5.53 -4.49 -6.84
N THR A 160 4.27 -4.07 -6.83
CA THR A 160 3.27 -4.49 -7.82
C THR A 160 2.91 -3.33 -8.74
N ASN A 161 2.45 -3.62 -9.92
CA ASN A 161 1.96 -2.60 -10.87
C ASN A 161 0.42 -2.56 -10.97
N GLY A 162 -0.28 -3.06 -9.96
CA GLY A 162 -1.72 -3.22 -9.94
C GLY A 162 -2.23 -4.48 -10.65
N LYS A 163 -1.38 -5.20 -11.39
CA LYS A 163 -1.74 -6.46 -12.09
C LYS A 163 -0.98 -7.65 -11.55
N ARG A 164 0.28 -7.47 -11.22
CA ARG A 164 1.20 -8.53 -10.79
C ARG A 164 2.38 -7.95 -10.00
N ILE A 165 3.07 -8.79 -9.30
CA ILE A 165 4.38 -8.47 -8.72
C ILE A 165 5.38 -8.27 -9.87
N ILE A 166 6.05 -7.12 -9.89
CA ILE A 166 7.07 -6.76 -10.89
C ILE A 166 8.47 -6.74 -10.30
N ILE A 167 8.58 -6.49 -9.03
CA ILE A 167 9.80 -6.60 -8.22
C ILE A 167 9.46 -7.47 -7.03
N ASP A 168 10.21 -8.53 -6.82
CA ASP A 168 10.05 -9.41 -5.67
C ASP A 168 11.36 -9.49 -4.90
N ARG A 169 11.31 -9.08 -3.63
CA ARG A 169 12.41 -9.21 -2.65
C ARG A 169 13.75 -8.61 -3.11
N LEU A 170 13.71 -7.46 -3.79
CA LEU A 170 14.96 -6.76 -4.11
C LEU A 170 15.66 -6.36 -2.80
N SER A 171 16.89 -6.83 -2.64
CA SER A 171 17.70 -6.52 -1.46
C SER A 171 18.01 -5.02 -1.42
N ILE A 172 17.36 -4.31 -0.53
CA ILE A 172 17.66 -2.93 -0.14
C ILE A 172 17.77 -2.94 1.38
N ASN A 173 18.93 -2.54 1.87
CA ASN A 173 19.14 -2.43 3.31
C ASN A 173 18.22 -1.38 3.89
N ASP A 174 17.72 -1.62 5.07
CA ASP A 174 16.85 -0.75 5.89
C ASP A 174 16.33 0.50 5.16
N PHE A 175 15.03 0.53 4.88
CA PHE A 175 14.42 1.67 4.22
C PHE A 175 13.32 2.27 5.08
N VAL A 176 13.57 3.47 5.58
CA VAL A 176 12.67 4.26 6.43
C VAL A 176 11.97 5.31 5.58
N VAL A 177 10.65 5.45 5.68
CA VAL A 177 9.94 6.46 4.90
C VAL A 177 9.82 7.76 5.69
N GLY A 178 10.46 8.82 5.21
CA GLY A 178 10.37 10.17 5.76
C GLY A 178 9.34 11.03 5.05
N SER A 179 9.21 10.86 3.73
CA SER A 179 8.28 11.65 2.91
C SER A 179 7.90 10.95 1.63
N ILE A 180 6.78 11.40 1.05
CA ILE A 180 6.35 11.02 -0.30
C ILE A 180 6.19 12.30 -1.10
N SER A 181 6.84 12.40 -2.25
CA SER A 181 6.70 13.51 -3.16
C SER A 181 6.08 13.09 -4.49
N VAL A 182 5.30 14.00 -5.08
CA VAL A 182 4.60 13.78 -6.36
C VAL A 182 4.89 14.94 -7.29
N TYR A 183 5.20 14.62 -8.53
CA TYR A 183 5.38 15.55 -9.62
C TYR A 183 5.10 14.85 -10.95
N GLY A 184 5.13 15.57 -12.08
CA GLY A 184 4.91 14.93 -13.37
C GLY A 184 5.63 15.65 -14.51
N LYS A 185 5.86 16.95 -14.39
CA LYS A 185 6.58 17.73 -15.40
C LYS A 185 8.08 17.54 -15.26
N ASP A 186 8.78 17.45 -16.38
CA ASP A 186 10.24 17.50 -16.41
C ASP A 186 10.73 18.93 -16.29
N ARG A 187 9.99 19.89 -16.87
CA ARG A 187 10.25 21.35 -16.84
C ARG A 187 8.99 22.11 -16.47
N PRO A 188 9.10 23.29 -15.85
CA PRO A 188 7.94 24.10 -15.48
C PRO A 188 7.03 24.43 -16.67
N GLU A 189 7.62 24.65 -17.86
CA GLU A 189 6.92 25.03 -19.10
C GLU A 189 6.20 23.86 -19.80
N ASP A 190 6.45 22.60 -19.38
CA ASP A 190 5.80 21.44 -19.97
C ASP A 190 4.27 21.54 -19.82
N PRO A 191 3.49 20.97 -20.76
CA PRO A 191 2.03 20.93 -20.65
C PRO A 191 1.58 20.25 -19.35
N SER A 192 0.33 20.52 -18.97
CA SER A 192 -0.29 19.83 -17.82
C SER A 192 -0.37 18.33 -18.06
N ASN A 193 0.06 17.54 -17.08
CA ASN A 193 0.00 16.08 -17.15
C ASN A 193 -1.39 15.53 -16.80
N ALA A 194 -2.06 16.13 -15.82
CA ALA A 194 -3.39 15.73 -15.40
C ALA A 194 -4.36 16.92 -15.41
N ILE A 195 -5.64 16.64 -15.74
CA ILE A 195 -6.72 17.62 -15.83
C ILE A 195 -7.81 17.39 -14.79
N GLY A 196 -7.73 16.31 -14.02
CA GLY A 196 -8.69 15.98 -12.97
C GLY A 196 -8.28 14.75 -12.17
N GLY A 197 -9.10 14.43 -11.16
CA GLY A 197 -8.88 13.26 -10.32
C GLY A 197 -7.99 13.53 -9.11
N LYS A 198 -7.52 12.43 -8.50
CA LYS A 198 -6.71 12.45 -7.29
C LYS A 198 -5.84 11.21 -7.17
N ILE A 199 -4.80 11.28 -6.36
CA ILE A 199 -3.98 10.14 -5.96
C ILE A 199 -4.16 9.95 -4.46
N SER A 200 -4.56 8.75 -4.06
CA SER A 200 -4.71 8.39 -2.64
C SER A 200 -3.59 7.45 -2.22
N PHE A 201 -3.09 7.69 -1.03
CA PHE A 201 -2.02 6.93 -0.40
C PHE A 201 -2.53 6.36 0.92
N SER A 202 -2.19 5.10 1.20
CA SER A 202 -2.41 4.48 2.49
C SER A 202 -1.16 3.68 2.85
N ILE A 203 -0.52 4.02 3.96
CA ILE A 203 0.67 3.33 4.45
C ILE A 203 0.32 2.60 5.74
N ILE A 204 0.67 1.32 5.78
CA ILE A 204 0.56 0.46 6.96
C ILE A 204 1.98 0.11 7.37
N PHE A 205 2.28 0.18 8.67
CA PHE A 205 3.63 -0.03 9.16
C PHE A 205 3.64 -0.74 10.51
N GLY A 206 4.79 -1.28 10.87
CA GLY A 206 5.02 -2.03 12.09
C GLY A 206 5.34 -3.49 11.80
N ASP A 207 5.78 -4.20 12.82
CA ASP A 207 6.06 -5.62 12.72
C ASP A 207 4.72 -6.38 12.67
N PRO A 208 4.40 -7.10 11.58
CA PRO A 208 3.17 -7.89 11.51
C PRO A 208 3.10 -8.92 12.64
N ALA A 209 4.24 -9.42 13.14
CA ALA A 209 4.28 -10.34 14.27
C ALA A 209 3.77 -9.71 15.58
N ASN A 210 3.84 -8.38 15.72
CA ASN A 210 3.33 -7.64 16.87
C ASN A 210 1.87 -7.19 16.70
N SER A 211 1.27 -7.43 15.55
CA SER A 211 -0.15 -7.14 15.33
C SER A 211 -1.02 -8.23 15.94
N PRO A 212 -1.98 -7.90 16.82
CA PRO A 212 -2.94 -8.90 17.33
C PRO A 212 -3.66 -9.66 16.21
N LEU A 213 -3.86 -9.01 15.06
CA LEU A 213 -4.50 -9.60 13.88
C LEU A 213 -3.64 -10.68 13.21
N TYR A 214 -2.32 -10.64 13.37
CA TYR A 214 -1.43 -11.68 12.85
C TYR A 214 -1.71 -13.03 13.51
N TYR A 215 -2.06 -13.04 14.80
CA TYR A 215 -2.37 -14.24 15.56
C TYR A 215 -3.83 -14.67 15.45
N LEU A 216 -4.69 -13.89 14.79
CA LEU A 216 -6.11 -14.18 14.65
C LEU A 216 -6.38 -15.55 13.99
N PRO A 217 -5.72 -15.94 12.88
CA PRO A 217 -5.90 -17.26 12.28
C PRO A 217 -5.49 -18.41 13.25
N LEU A 218 -4.41 -18.19 14.00
CA LEU A 218 -3.95 -19.16 15.00
C LEU A 218 -4.96 -19.28 16.14
N ALA A 219 -5.45 -18.16 16.67
CA ALA A 219 -6.45 -18.17 17.74
C ALA A 219 -7.74 -18.87 17.31
N VAL A 220 -8.24 -18.58 16.09
CA VAL A 220 -9.42 -19.25 15.51
C VAL A 220 -9.17 -20.75 15.36
N SER A 221 -7.99 -21.17 14.90
CA SER A 221 -7.63 -22.58 14.75
C SER A 221 -7.62 -23.31 16.09
N ILE A 222 -7.11 -22.70 17.15
CA ILE A 222 -7.10 -23.26 18.51
C ILE A 222 -8.52 -23.42 19.05
N ILE A 223 -9.36 -22.40 18.88
CA ILE A 223 -10.77 -22.43 19.32
C ILE A 223 -11.51 -23.54 18.58
N MET A 224 -11.38 -23.63 17.27
CA MET A 224 -12.04 -24.66 16.45
C MET A 224 -11.55 -26.07 16.84
N GLY A 225 -10.24 -26.25 17.05
CA GLY A 225 -9.67 -27.51 17.54
C GLY A 225 -10.25 -27.90 18.89
N GLY A 226 -10.37 -26.96 19.82
CA GLY A 226 -10.98 -27.19 21.14
C GLY A 226 -12.45 -27.62 21.06
N ILE A 227 -13.23 -27.00 20.19
CA ILE A 227 -14.65 -27.38 19.96
C ILE A 227 -14.74 -28.81 19.42
N VAL A 228 -13.92 -29.16 18.41
CA VAL A 228 -13.92 -30.51 17.83
C VAL A 228 -13.56 -31.57 18.86
N VAL A 229 -12.51 -31.34 19.66
CA VAL A 229 -12.11 -32.27 20.72
C VAL A 229 -13.23 -32.44 21.76
N THR A 230 -13.87 -31.35 22.18
CA THR A 230 -14.98 -31.38 23.14
C THR A 230 -16.16 -32.18 22.61
N LEU A 231 -16.52 -32.01 21.35
CA LEU A 231 -17.60 -32.76 20.71
C LEU A 231 -17.27 -34.26 20.58
N LEU A 232 -16.02 -34.58 20.25
CA LEU A 232 -15.56 -36.01 20.19
C LEU A 232 -15.60 -36.68 21.55
N VAL A 233 -15.14 -36.01 22.62
CA VAL A 233 -15.16 -36.51 23.98
C VAL A 233 -16.62 -36.73 24.45
N LYS A 234 -17.50 -35.77 24.21
CA LYS A 234 -18.93 -35.88 24.52
C LYS A 234 -19.56 -37.09 23.83
N LYS A 235 -19.34 -37.23 22.51
CA LYS A 235 -19.85 -38.35 21.72
C LYS A 235 -19.38 -39.72 22.25
N LYS A 236 -18.12 -39.81 22.73
CA LYS A 236 -17.57 -41.05 23.31
C LYS A 236 -18.14 -41.36 24.67
N ARG A 237 -18.63 -40.37 25.42
CA ARG A 237 -19.22 -40.55 26.75
C ARG A 237 -20.71 -40.92 26.66
N ASP A 238 -21.38 -40.53 25.60
CA ASP A 238 -22.83 -40.76 25.36
C ASP A 238 -23.06 -42.03 24.52
N ALA A 239 -22.00 -42.78 24.14
CA ALA A 239 -22.02 -44.07 23.44
C ALA A 239 -21.66 -45.22 24.39
#